data_3fa29b12bca937692908802ae07a7f30
#
_entry.id   3fa29b12bca937692908802ae07a7f30
#
_cell.length_a   1.000
_cell.length_b   1.000
_cell.length_c   1.000
_cell.angle_alpha   90.00
_cell.angle_beta   90.00
_cell.angle_gamma   90.00
#
_symmetry.space_group_name_H-M   'P 1'
#
loop_
_entity.id
_entity.type
_entity.pdbx_description
1 polymer ?
#
loop_
_entity_poly.entity_id
_entity_poly.type
_entity_poly.pdbx_seq_one_letter_code
_entity_poly.pdbx_strand_id
1 'polypeptide(L)'
;MEKYLQLRREHPEFIYHGYELTGEGVDYHFSIDEFHFYPKWRWNAGIVPENTDREALERIIFSLGMAELVSYWKCACPPTVRVMCGSLSGEQINWWKKLYFNGLGEFFYKNGITADFDSFMTIIPQKSESEQLHDFLSERRGALIPVGGGKDSVVTLELLSGMYSDNLCYIINPRGATLNCAHTAGYGDEKIIGPRRTIDKTLLERNAAGWLNGHTPFSAIVAFSSYLFAFLTGKKYIALSNESSANEANIGGTKINHQYSKSTEFERDFRDYCAKYLLPCPEYFSMLRPWSEWQIAKKFVTYPKYLDIFQSCNVGSKTDTWCGKCAKCLYVYIMLAAFLDDEKLIRIFGSDMLNNPDFTDLFNGLVFADFDKPFECVGTRAEIQLALYRAAKRREKLPLLLKNYIEQHPDEPENLDDFFDNDNFVPAELLPLLGKD
;
A
#
# COMPACT_ATOMS: atom_id res chain seq x y z
N MET A 1 -20.01 16.67 6.91
CA MET A 1 -20.18 16.61 8.39
C MET A 1 -21.57 16.13 8.79
N GLU A 2 -22.68 16.69 8.28
CA GLU A 2 -24.04 16.34 8.69
C GLU A 2 -24.36 14.85 8.58
N LYS A 3 -24.10 14.25 7.40
CA LYS A 3 -24.30 12.83 7.14
C LYS A 3 -23.47 11.93 8.08
N TYR A 4 -22.22 12.32 8.37
CA TYR A 4 -21.36 11.60 9.32
C TYR A 4 -22.00 11.57 10.71
N LEU A 5 -22.48 12.72 11.20
CA LEU A 5 -23.12 12.81 12.52
C LEU A 5 -24.48 12.09 12.56
N GLN A 6 -25.23 12.09 11.44
CA GLN A 6 -26.48 11.37 11.32
C GLN A 6 -26.24 9.86 11.43
N LEU A 7 -25.37 9.29 10.58
CA LEU A 7 -25.08 7.86 10.56
C LEU A 7 -24.54 7.36 11.91
N ARG A 8 -23.68 8.14 12.57
CA ARG A 8 -23.18 7.79 13.93
C ARG A 8 -24.27 7.74 15.00
N ARG A 9 -25.32 8.55 14.88
CA ARG A 9 -26.47 8.53 15.81
C ARG A 9 -27.42 7.38 15.51
N GLU A 10 -27.65 7.10 14.23
CA GLU A 10 -28.53 6.02 13.76
C GLU A 10 -27.89 4.65 14.00
N HIS A 11 -26.56 4.56 13.89
CA HIS A 11 -25.75 3.34 13.98
C HIS A 11 -24.68 3.48 15.07
N PRO A 12 -25.04 3.30 16.37
CA PRO A 12 -24.11 3.63 17.47
C PRO A 12 -23.00 2.61 17.69
N GLU A 13 -23.11 1.40 17.14
CA GLU A 13 -22.16 0.32 17.41
C GLU A 13 -21.79 -0.45 16.14
N PHE A 14 -20.50 -0.75 16.02
CA PHE A 14 -19.92 -1.73 15.09
C PHE A 14 -19.46 -2.93 15.91
N ILE A 15 -19.74 -4.14 15.46
CA ILE A 15 -19.35 -5.36 16.17
C ILE A 15 -18.42 -6.20 15.28
N TYR A 16 -17.26 -6.57 15.83
CA TYR A 16 -16.43 -7.66 15.32
C TYR A 16 -16.77 -8.92 16.10
N HIS A 17 -17.65 -9.77 15.54
CA HIS A 17 -18.16 -10.99 16.19
C HIS A 17 -17.08 -12.07 16.30
N GLY A 18 -16.29 -12.26 15.24
CA GLY A 18 -15.29 -13.31 15.19
C GLY A 18 -14.86 -13.66 13.78
N TYR A 19 -14.21 -14.81 13.69
CA TYR A 19 -13.78 -15.38 12.43
C TYR A 19 -13.87 -16.91 12.49
N GLU A 20 -14.00 -17.52 11.31
CA GLU A 20 -13.95 -18.97 11.13
C GLU A 20 -12.76 -19.32 10.25
N LEU A 21 -11.77 -20.02 10.82
CA LEU A 21 -10.61 -20.52 10.10
C LEU A 21 -10.89 -21.91 9.54
N THR A 22 -10.68 -22.07 8.23
CA THR A 22 -10.76 -23.35 7.53
C THR A 22 -9.41 -23.73 6.94
N GLY A 23 -9.26 -24.93 6.39
CA GLY A 23 -8.03 -25.34 5.68
C GLY A 23 -7.73 -24.51 4.44
N GLU A 24 -8.70 -23.79 3.88
CA GLU A 24 -8.61 -23.06 2.62
C GLU A 24 -8.88 -21.55 2.78
N GLY A 25 -8.99 -21.06 4.02
CA GLY A 25 -9.28 -19.64 4.20
C GLY A 25 -9.75 -19.23 5.58
N VAL A 26 -10.15 -17.97 5.69
CA VAL A 26 -10.79 -17.39 6.85
C VAL A 26 -11.99 -16.54 6.43
N ASP A 27 -13.09 -16.67 7.15
CA ASP A 27 -14.30 -15.87 7.04
C ASP A 27 -14.42 -14.99 8.28
N TYR A 28 -14.43 -13.67 8.10
CA TYR A 28 -14.66 -12.72 9.18
C TYR A 28 -16.16 -12.42 9.29
N HIS A 29 -16.63 -12.06 10.50
CA HIS A 29 -17.98 -11.63 10.71
C HIS A 29 -18.00 -10.29 11.45
N PHE A 30 -18.52 -9.26 10.76
CA PHE A 30 -18.76 -7.93 11.32
C PHE A 30 -20.24 -7.58 11.20
N SER A 31 -20.73 -6.62 12.00
CA SER A 31 -22.06 -6.06 11.82
C SER A 31 -22.14 -4.59 12.24
N ILE A 32 -23.13 -3.91 11.67
CA ILE A 32 -23.69 -2.63 12.11
C ILE A 32 -25.20 -2.86 12.17
N ASP A 33 -25.77 -2.88 13.36
CA ASP A 33 -27.18 -3.26 13.61
C ASP A 33 -27.54 -4.57 12.87
N GLU A 34 -28.57 -4.57 12.01
CA GLU A 34 -28.99 -5.73 11.20
C GLU A 34 -28.11 -6.01 9.97
N PHE A 35 -27.16 -5.12 9.65
CA PHE A 35 -26.29 -5.28 8.47
C PHE A 35 -25.07 -6.10 8.83
N HIS A 36 -25.01 -7.31 8.33
CA HIS A 36 -23.89 -8.23 8.53
C HIS A 36 -22.96 -8.22 7.33
N PHE A 37 -21.65 -8.31 7.60
CA PHE A 37 -20.58 -8.33 6.61
C PHE A 37 -19.70 -9.55 6.83
N TYR A 38 -19.44 -10.30 5.77
CA TYR A 38 -18.64 -11.52 5.79
C TYR A 38 -17.49 -11.45 4.77
N PRO A 39 -16.46 -10.59 4.98
CA PRO A 39 -15.27 -10.62 4.11
C PRO A 39 -14.54 -11.95 4.24
N LYS A 40 -13.98 -12.39 3.10
CA LYS A 40 -13.38 -13.72 2.99
C LYS A 40 -11.98 -13.63 2.43
N TRP A 41 -11.10 -14.43 2.98
CA TRP A 41 -9.82 -14.76 2.41
C TRP A 41 -9.81 -16.23 2.05
N ARG A 42 -9.31 -16.55 0.85
CA ARG A 42 -9.18 -17.92 0.36
C ARG A 42 -7.77 -18.14 -0.16
N TRP A 43 -7.23 -19.30 0.09
CA TRP A 43 -5.91 -19.74 -0.33
C TRP A 43 -5.93 -21.22 -0.69
N ASN A 44 -4.84 -21.72 -1.30
CA ASN A 44 -4.73 -23.12 -1.69
C ASN A 44 -4.70 -24.04 -0.47
N ALA A 45 -5.37 -25.16 -0.54
CA ALA A 45 -5.28 -26.20 0.47
C ALA A 45 -3.82 -26.62 0.72
N GLY A 46 -3.49 -26.90 1.99
CA GLY A 46 -2.16 -27.35 2.40
C GLY A 46 -1.13 -26.23 2.62
N ILE A 47 -1.49 -24.94 2.47
CA ILE A 47 -0.57 -23.82 2.80
C ILE A 47 -0.34 -23.68 4.32
N VAL A 48 -1.28 -24.18 5.13
CA VAL A 48 -1.15 -24.23 6.60
C VAL A 48 -0.46 -25.53 6.96
N PRO A 49 0.80 -25.52 7.43
CA PRO A 49 1.52 -26.73 7.85
C PRO A 49 0.81 -27.41 9.05
N GLU A 50 0.88 -28.76 9.10
CA GLU A 50 0.25 -29.52 10.19
C GLU A 50 0.81 -29.17 11.60
N ASN A 51 2.09 -28.79 11.65
CA ASN A 51 2.78 -28.41 12.87
C ASN A 51 2.74 -26.89 13.15
N THR A 52 1.82 -26.16 12.52
CA THR A 52 1.68 -24.71 12.74
C THR A 52 1.30 -24.42 14.20
N ASP A 53 2.01 -23.46 14.80
CA ASP A 53 1.60 -22.90 16.10
C ASP A 53 0.22 -22.26 15.97
N ARG A 54 -0.78 -22.92 16.53
CA ARG A 54 -2.18 -22.53 16.45
C ARG A 54 -2.47 -21.21 17.15
N GLU A 55 -1.85 -20.99 18.30
CA GLU A 55 -2.07 -19.77 19.08
C GLU A 55 -1.49 -18.55 18.33
N ALA A 56 -0.26 -18.67 17.78
CA ALA A 56 0.32 -17.63 16.96
C ALA A 56 -0.52 -17.37 15.69
N LEU A 57 -1.00 -18.42 15.03
CA LEU A 57 -1.85 -18.30 13.85
C LEU A 57 -3.15 -17.54 14.16
N GLU A 58 -3.82 -17.87 15.27
CA GLU A 58 -5.07 -17.23 15.69
C GLU A 58 -4.86 -15.75 16.01
N ARG A 59 -3.75 -15.37 16.68
CA ARG A 59 -3.40 -13.96 16.91
C ARG A 59 -3.15 -13.18 15.61
N ILE A 60 -2.47 -13.80 14.65
CA ILE A 60 -2.22 -13.17 13.35
C ILE A 60 -3.54 -12.98 12.58
N ILE A 61 -4.40 -14.00 12.56
CA ILE A 61 -5.70 -13.96 11.89
C ILE A 61 -6.62 -12.92 12.56
N PHE A 62 -6.67 -12.89 13.89
CA PHE A 62 -7.41 -11.86 14.63
C PHE A 62 -6.94 -10.45 14.24
N SER A 63 -5.62 -10.23 14.16
CA SER A 63 -5.04 -8.93 13.77
C SER A 63 -5.32 -8.58 12.30
N LEU A 64 -5.35 -9.56 11.39
CA LEU A 64 -5.79 -9.33 10.02
C LEU A 64 -7.28 -8.92 9.99
N GLY A 65 -8.13 -9.52 10.84
CA GLY A 65 -9.53 -9.11 11.01
C GLY A 65 -9.66 -7.67 11.52
N MET A 66 -8.82 -7.24 12.45
CA MET A 66 -8.74 -5.84 12.87
C MET A 66 -8.34 -4.92 11.71
N ALA A 67 -7.40 -5.32 10.85
CA ALA A 67 -7.04 -4.52 9.66
C ALA A 67 -8.19 -4.45 8.64
N GLU A 68 -8.99 -5.52 8.47
CA GLU A 68 -10.18 -5.54 7.61
C GLU A 68 -11.32 -4.68 8.15
N LEU A 69 -11.51 -4.64 9.47
CA LEU A 69 -12.60 -3.97 10.18
C LEU A 69 -12.85 -2.55 9.66
N VAL A 70 -11.81 -1.75 9.47
CA VAL A 70 -11.92 -0.34 9.10
C VAL A 70 -12.54 -0.14 7.71
N SER A 71 -12.42 -1.12 6.83
CA SER A 71 -13.05 -1.10 5.50
C SER A 71 -14.58 -1.09 5.60
N TYR A 72 -15.13 -1.72 6.63
CA TYR A 72 -16.57 -1.83 6.91
C TYR A 72 -17.06 -0.74 7.85
N TRP A 73 -16.31 -0.48 8.93
CA TRP A 73 -16.63 0.56 9.91
C TRP A 73 -16.88 1.93 9.26
N LYS A 74 -16.05 2.33 8.30
CA LYS A 74 -16.10 3.66 7.69
C LYS A 74 -17.41 3.97 6.97
N CYS A 75 -18.22 2.97 6.60
CA CYS A 75 -19.45 3.21 5.85
C CYS A 75 -20.52 3.95 6.66
N ALA A 76 -20.51 3.82 8.00
CA ALA A 76 -21.39 4.56 8.92
C ALA A 76 -20.63 5.25 10.07
N CYS A 77 -19.35 4.91 10.28
CA CYS A 77 -18.48 5.44 11.33
C CYS A 77 -19.08 5.34 12.74
N PRO A 78 -19.60 4.20 13.20
CA PRO A 78 -20.15 4.04 14.54
C PRO A 78 -19.18 4.54 15.63
N PRO A 79 -19.65 5.25 16.67
CA PRO A 79 -18.78 5.75 17.73
C PRO A 79 -18.14 4.64 18.56
N THR A 80 -18.80 3.49 18.67
CA THR A 80 -18.31 2.33 19.42
C THR A 80 -17.96 1.17 18.50
N VAL A 81 -16.82 0.56 18.72
CA VAL A 81 -16.40 -0.71 18.08
C VAL A 81 -16.25 -1.76 19.17
N ARG A 82 -17.15 -2.74 19.18
CA ARG A 82 -17.10 -3.87 20.09
C ARG A 82 -16.40 -5.05 19.47
N VAL A 83 -15.31 -5.51 20.08
CA VAL A 83 -14.56 -6.69 19.65
C VAL A 83 -14.96 -7.87 20.54
N MET A 84 -15.71 -8.83 19.99
CA MET A 84 -16.26 -9.99 20.71
C MET A 84 -15.33 -11.21 20.67
N CYS A 85 -14.25 -11.14 19.92
CA CYS A 85 -13.24 -12.19 19.78
C CYS A 85 -11.84 -11.62 20.04
N GLY A 86 -11.01 -12.37 20.74
CA GLY A 86 -9.66 -11.94 21.12
C GLY A 86 -9.61 -10.91 22.25
N SER A 87 -8.41 -10.60 22.68
CA SER A 87 -8.09 -9.61 23.72
C SER A 87 -7.24 -8.49 23.16
N LEU A 88 -7.41 -7.29 23.72
CA LEU A 88 -6.60 -6.11 23.36
C LEU A 88 -6.20 -5.35 24.62
N SER A 89 -4.90 -5.10 24.81
CA SER A 89 -4.41 -4.18 25.82
C SER A 89 -4.72 -2.72 25.45
N GLY A 90 -4.62 -1.82 26.42
CA GLY A 90 -4.77 -0.38 26.15
C GLY A 90 -3.79 0.15 25.10
N GLU A 91 -2.55 -0.37 25.07
CA GLU A 91 -1.57 0.01 24.05
C GLU A 91 -1.96 -0.48 22.65
N GLN A 92 -2.47 -1.71 22.53
CA GLN A 92 -2.98 -2.23 21.25
C GLN A 92 -4.18 -1.41 20.76
N ILE A 93 -5.10 -1.04 21.65
CA ILE A 93 -6.25 -0.17 21.32
C ILE A 93 -5.75 1.18 20.76
N ASN A 94 -4.77 1.80 21.40
CA ASN A 94 -4.19 3.06 20.93
C ASN A 94 -3.47 2.90 19.58
N TRP A 95 -2.77 1.79 19.40
CA TRP A 95 -2.11 1.46 18.12
C TRP A 95 -3.12 1.32 16.97
N TRP A 96 -4.21 0.57 17.19
CA TRP A 96 -5.28 0.41 16.19
C TRP A 96 -5.99 1.71 15.89
N LYS A 97 -6.29 2.52 16.92
CA LYS A 97 -6.86 3.86 16.74
C LYS A 97 -5.93 4.76 15.91
N LYS A 98 -4.62 4.74 16.18
CA LYS A 98 -3.63 5.50 15.40
C LYS A 98 -3.64 5.09 13.93
N LEU A 99 -3.62 3.78 13.64
CA LEU A 99 -3.69 3.27 12.27
C LEU A 99 -4.97 3.74 11.57
N TYR A 100 -6.12 3.60 12.22
CA TYR A 100 -7.40 3.96 11.61
C TYR A 100 -7.51 5.47 11.38
N PHE A 101 -7.17 6.27 12.36
CA PHE A 101 -7.26 7.73 12.27
C PHE A 101 -6.39 8.29 11.15
N ASN A 102 -5.12 7.94 11.13
CA ASN A 102 -4.18 8.42 10.13
C ASN A 102 -4.46 7.79 8.75
N GLY A 103 -4.78 6.51 8.71
CA GLY A 103 -5.09 5.78 7.48
C GLY A 103 -6.40 6.20 6.80
N LEU A 104 -7.31 6.85 7.54
CA LEU A 104 -8.55 7.42 7.02
C LEU A 104 -8.47 8.93 6.73
N GLY A 105 -7.30 9.57 6.78
CA GLY A 105 -7.14 10.99 6.56
C GLY A 105 -7.78 11.49 5.25
N GLU A 106 -7.53 10.82 4.13
CA GLU A 106 -8.20 11.13 2.85
C GLU A 106 -9.71 10.92 2.91
N PHE A 107 -10.17 9.82 3.54
CA PHE A 107 -11.60 9.54 3.69
C PHE A 107 -12.29 10.67 4.48
N PHE A 108 -11.72 11.13 5.57
CA PHE A 108 -12.24 12.24 6.34
C PHE A 108 -12.27 13.52 5.51
N TYR A 109 -11.18 13.85 4.84
CA TYR A 109 -11.08 15.05 4.01
C TYR A 109 -12.14 15.08 2.89
N LYS A 110 -12.22 14.02 2.10
CA LYS A 110 -13.17 13.93 0.96
C LYS A 110 -14.65 13.92 1.38
N ASN A 111 -14.95 13.44 2.58
CA ASN A 111 -16.32 13.45 3.12
C ASN A 111 -16.63 14.70 3.98
N GLY A 112 -15.72 15.69 4.05
CA GLY A 112 -15.88 16.90 4.86
C GLY A 112 -16.04 16.60 6.36
N ILE A 113 -15.35 15.58 6.85
CA ILE A 113 -15.39 15.14 8.24
C ILE A 113 -14.21 15.74 9.00
N THR A 114 -14.50 16.50 10.04
CA THR A 114 -13.51 16.93 11.03
C THR A 114 -13.57 15.95 12.18
N ALA A 115 -12.66 14.98 12.17
CA ALA A 115 -12.55 13.97 13.21
C ALA A 115 -11.50 14.39 14.25
N ASP A 116 -11.77 14.07 15.50
CA ASP A 116 -10.85 14.21 16.62
C ASP A 116 -10.39 12.81 17.06
N PHE A 117 -9.08 12.64 17.32
CA PHE A 117 -8.45 11.37 17.63
C PHE A 117 -9.05 10.67 18.86
N ASP A 118 -9.38 11.43 19.89
CA ASP A 118 -9.86 10.86 21.15
C ASP A 118 -11.31 10.35 21.01
N SER A 119 -12.13 11.07 20.24
CA SER A 119 -13.58 10.86 20.14
C SER A 119 -14.09 10.16 18.89
N PHE A 120 -13.22 9.98 17.84
CA PHE A 120 -13.72 9.40 16.57
C PHE A 120 -14.17 7.94 16.71
N MET A 121 -13.53 7.16 17.63
CA MET A 121 -13.79 5.75 17.84
C MET A 121 -13.42 5.33 19.27
N THR A 122 -14.31 4.56 19.92
CA THR A 122 -14.03 3.85 21.16
C THR A 122 -14.01 2.35 20.89
N ILE A 123 -12.87 1.69 21.10
CA ILE A 123 -12.75 0.23 20.94
C ILE A 123 -12.94 -0.44 22.30
N ILE A 124 -13.89 -1.37 22.39
CA ILE A 124 -14.21 -2.15 23.60
C ILE A 124 -13.93 -3.62 23.30
N PRO A 125 -12.82 -4.19 23.79
CA PRO A 125 -12.51 -5.60 23.62
C PRO A 125 -13.31 -6.49 24.60
N GLN A 126 -13.43 -7.78 24.28
CA GLN A 126 -14.01 -8.77 25.17
C GLN A 126 -13.17 -8.94 26.45
N LYS A 127 -11.85 -8.93 26.33
CA LYS A 127 -10.89 -8.96 27.44
C LYS A 127 -9.84 -7.87 27.26
N SER A 128 -9.42 -7.27 28.38
CA SER A 128 -8.44 -6.15 28.41
C SER A 128 -7.02 -6.59 28.76
N GLU A 129 -6.67 -7.84 28.57
CA GLU A 129 -5.35 -8.40 28.88
C GLU A 129 -4.60 -8.73 27.58
N SER A 130 -3.27 -8.57 27.56
CA SER A 130 -2.43 -9.11 26.50
C SER A 130 -2.01 -10.53 26.88
N GLU A 131 -2.12 -11.46 25.95
CA GLU A 131 -1.58 -12.80 26.07
C GLU A 131 -0.06 -12.78 25.99
N GLN A 132 0.63 -13.62 26.76
CA GLN A 132 2.09 -13.72 26.69
C GLN A 132 2.48 -14.44 25.40
N LEU A 133 3.54 -13.93 24.74
CA LEU A 133 4.15 -14.60 23.60
C LEU A 133 4.97 -15.79 24.08
N HIS A 134 4.79 -16.93 23.43
CA HIS A 134 5.71 -18.06 23.55
C HIS A 134 6.71 -17.98 22.39
N ASP A 135 8.02 -18.12 22.71
CA ASP A 135 9.07 -18.16 21.70
C ASP A 135 8.93 -19.43 20.86
N PHE A 136 8.58 -19.25 19.60
CA PHE A 136 8.60 -20.31 18.61
C PHE A 136 9.77 -20.07 17.65
N LEU A 137 10.90 -20.69 17.93
CA LEU A 137 12.11 -20.63 17.09
C LEU A 137 12.01 -21.69 15.99
N SER A 138 11.46 -21.33 14.82
CA SER A 138 11.67 -22.08 13.59
C SER A 138 12.72 -21.39 12.73
N GLU A 139 13.62 -22.18 12.09
CA GLU A 139 14.50 -21.61 11.06
C GLU A 139 13.67 -21.03 9.92
N ARG A 140 13.82 -19.71 9.69
CA ARG A 140 13.14 -18.99 8.62
C ARG A 140 14.14 -18.51 7.61
N ARG A 141 13.80 -18.60 6.32
CA ARG A 141 14.70 -18.26 5.21
C ARG A 141 13.96 -17.49 4.11
N GLY A 142 14.73 -16.74 3.32
CA GLY A 142 14.22 -16.05 2.14
C GLY A 142 13.19 -14.95 2.46
N ALA A 143 12.66 -14.38 1.41
CA ALA A 143 11.72 -13.28 1.46
C ALA A 143 10.38 -13.62 0.83
N LEU A 144 9.31 -13.10 1.41
CA LEU A 144 8.02 -12.93 0.77
C LEU A 144 7.98 -11.51 0.19
N ILE A 145 7.77 -11.38 -1.12
CA ILE A 145 7.84 -10.12 -1.85
C ILE A 145 6.44 -9.75 -2.33
N PRO A 146 5.76 -8.75 -1.71
CA PRO A 146 4.50 -8.24 -2.22
C PRO A 146 4.65 -7.59 -3.59
N VAL A 147 3.86 -8.04 -4.58
CA VAL A 147 3.95 -7.60 -5.98
C VAL A 147 2.68 -6.87 -6.39
N GLY A 148 2.80 -5.56 -6.60
CA GLY A 148 1.71 -4.72 -7.11
C GLY A 148 1.67 -4.57 -8.62
N GLY A 149 2.66 -5.10 -9.37
CA GLY A 149 2.74 -5.00 -10.83
C GLY A 149 3.28 -3.66 -11.36
N GLY A 150 3.60 -2.70 -10.51
CA GLY A 150 4.20 -1.42 -10.87
C GLY A 150 5.73 -1.46 -10.88
N LYS A 151 6.36 -0.36 -11.34
CA LYS A 151 7.82 -0.20 -11.44
C LYS A 151 8.57 -0.54 -10.14
N ASP A 152 8.00 -0.18 -8.98
CA ASP A 152 8.64 -0.34 -7.68
C ASP A 152 8.75 -1.83 -7.31
N SER A 153 7.67 -2.59 -7.48
CA SER A 153 7.70 -4.03 -7.25
C SER A 153 8.63 -4.76 -8.21
N VAL A 154 8.73 -4.28 -9.47
CA VAL A 154 9.71 -4.82 -10.45
C VAL A 154 11.13 -4.61 -9.96
N VAL A 155 11.47 -3.41 -9.49
CA VAL A 155 12.83 -3.12 -8.98
C VAL A 155 13.16 -4.00 -7.77
N THR A 156 12.22 -4.16 -6.82
CA THR A 156 12.42 -5.05 -5.67
C THR A 156 12.61 -6.52 -6.09
N LEU A 157 11.80 -7.02 -7.03
CA LEU A 157 11.95 -8.38 -7.57
C LEU A 157 13.32 -8.61 -8.18
N GLU A 158 13.81 -7.68 -9.00
CA GLU A 158 15.11 -7.78 -9.67
C GLU A 158 16.27 -7.66 -8.68
N LEU A 159 16.18 -6.78 -7.67
CA LEU A 159 17.22 -6.66 -6.64
C LEU A 159 17.35 -7.94 -5.81
N LEU A 160 16.23 -8.60 -5.50
CA LEU A 160 16.21 -9.78 -4.64
C LEU A 160 16.34 -11.10 -5.40
N SER A 161 16.27 -11.11 -6.74
CA SER A 161 16.23 -12.33 -7.56
C SER A 161 17.46 -13.26 -7.37
N GLY A 162 18.61 -12.69 -7.05
CA GLY A 162 19.85 -13.46 -6.85
C GLY A 162 20.19 -13.79 -5.39
N MET A 163 19.42 -13.28 -4.41
CA MET A 163 19.79 -13.37 -2.99
C MET A 163 19.38 -14.70 -2.34
N TYR A 164 18.18 -15.18 -2.62
CA TYR A 164 17.64 -16.38 -2.01
C TYR A 164 16.90 -17.23 -3.06
N SER A 165 17.21 -18.49 -3.15
CA SER A 165 16.56 -19.41 -4.11
C SER A 165 15.10 -19.73 -3.74
N ASP A 166 14.74 -19.51 -2.50
CA ASP A 166 13.43 -19.82 -1.92
C ASP A 166 12.52 -18.60 -1.71
N ASN A 167 12.84 -17.44 -2.32
CA ASN A 167 11.95 -16.30 -2.35
C ASN A 167 10.60 -16.65 -2.95
N LEU A 168 9.54 -16.05 -2.41
CA LEU A 168 8.17 -16.17 -2.90
C LEU A 168 7.60 -14.79 -3.23
N CYS A 169 6.77 -14.71 -4.27
CA CYS A 169 5.93 -13.55 -4.54
C CYS A 169 4.63 -13.63 -3.75
N TYR A 170 4.15 -12.49 -3.27
CA TYR A 170 2.85 -12.37 -2.61
C TYR A 170 1.94 -11.43 -3.40
N ILE A 171 0.77 -11.93 -3.82
CA ILE A 171 -0.13 -11.18 -4.70
C ILE A 171 -1.58 -11.37 -4.24
N ILE A 172 -2.19 -10.33 -3.68
CA ILE A 172 -3.63 -10.36 -3.36
C ILE A 172 -4.44 -10.29 -4.66
N ASN A 173 -5.36 -11.24 -4.86
CA ASN A 173 -6.18 -11.33 -6.07
C ASN A 173 -5.34 -11.32 -7.36
N PRO A 174 -4.46 -12.33 -7.57
CA PRO A 174 -3.52 -12.36 -8.69
C PRO A 174 -4.19 -12.15 -10.05
N ARG A 175 -3.63 -11.25 -10.85
CA ARG A 175 -4.10 -10.98 -12.22
C ARG A 175 -3.08 -10.15 -12.99
N GLY A 176 -3.16 -10.17 -14.30
CA GLY A 176 -2.53 -9.28 -15.27
C GLY A 176 -1.11 -8.84 -14.89
N ALA A 177 -0.88 -7.54 -14.80
CA ALA A 177 0.45 -6.97 -14.55
C ALA A 177 1.15 -7.55 -13.30
N THR A 178 0.41 -7.93 -12.25
CA THR A 178 1.00 -8.51 -11.04
C THR A 178 1.64 -9.87 -11.32
N LEU A 179 0.92 -10.75 -12.06
CA LEU A 179 1.43 -12.06 -12.49
C LEU A 179 2.51 -11.93 -13.55
N ASN A 180 2.27 -11.06 -14.56
CA ASN A 180 3.21 -10.87 -15.66
C ASN A 180 4.58 -10.40 -15.14
N CYS A 181 4.61 -9.47 -14.18
CA CYS A 181 5.85 -9.01 -13.56
C CYS A 181 6.55 -10.12 -12.76
N ALA A 182 5.80 -10.91 -11.97
CA ALA A 182 6.37 -12.03 -11.22
C ALA A 182 6.96 -13.10 -12.14
N HIS A 183 6.23 -13.52 -13.17
CA HIS A 183 6.71 -14.49 -14.15
C HIS A 183 7.92 -14.00 -14.92
N THR A 184 7.93 -12.72 -15.35
CA THR A 184 9.06 -12.11 -16.06
C THR A 184 10.30 -12.00 -15.18
N ALA A 185 10.14 -11.89 -13.86
CA ALA A 185 11.21 -11.96 -12.88
C ALA A 185 11.72 -13.40 -12.61
N GLY A 186 11.07 -14.42 -13.20
CA GLY A 186 11.46 -15.83 -13.06
C GLY A 186 10.76 -16.58 -11.94
N TYR A 187 9.69 -16.02 -11.36
CA TYR A 187 8.86 -16.72 -10.37
C TYR A 187 7.72 -17.48 -11.09
N GLY A 188 7.79 -18.81 -11.13
CA GLY A 188 6.71 -19.65 -11.61
C GLY A 188 5.50 -19.66 -10.65
N ASP A 189 4.38 -20.27 -11.07
CA ASP A 189 3.15 -20.33 -10.27
C ASP A 189 3.37 -20.97 -8.89
N GLU A 190 4.30 -21.90 -8.79
CA GLU A 190 4.69 -22.58 -7.55
C GLU A 190 5.38 -21.65 -6.52
N LYS A 191 5.89 -20.51 -6.99
CA LYS A 191 6.52 -19.47 -6.17
C LYS A 191 5.62 -18.27 -5.90
N ILE A 192 4.34 -18.35 -6.28
CA ILE A 192 3.37 -17.27 -6.09
C ILE A 192 2.36 -17.67 -5.02
N ILE A 193 2.38 -16.95 -3.91
CA ILE A 193 1.33 -16.99 -2.89
C ILE A 193 0.25 -15.99 -3.28
N GLY A 194 -0.87 -16.51 -3.76
CA GLY A 194 -1.92 -15.73 -4.40
C GLY A 194 -3.28 -15.82 -3.71
N PRO A 195 -3.45 -15.33 -2.47
CA PRO A 195 -4.75 -15.40 -1.81
C PRO A 195 -5.79 -14.54 -2.51
N ARG A 196 -7.05 -14.99 -2.41
CA ARG A 196 -8.22 -14.24 -2.88
C ARG A 196 -8.93 -13.58 -1.70
N ARG A 197 -8.94 -12.25 -1.71
CA ARG A 197 -9.72 -11.40 -0.78
C ARG A 197 -11.02 -10.99 -1.44
N THR A 198 -12.13 -11.20 -0.76
CA THR A 198 -13.46 -10.80 -1.22
C THR A 198 -14.06 -9.78 -0.28
N ILE A 199 -14.53 -8.66 -0.84
CA ILE A 199 -15.31 -7.66 -0.10
C ILE A 199 -16.78 -8.12 -0.09
N ASP A 200 -17.43 -8.02 1.08
CA ASP A 200 -18.84 -8.40 1.20
C ASP A 200 -19.76 -7.45 0.41
N LYS A 201 -20.75 -8.04 -0.26
CA LYS A 201 -21.70 -7.29 -1.10
C LYS A 201 -22.56 -6.31 -0.32
N THR A 202 -22.89 -6.60 0.94
CA THR A 202 -23.66 -5.71 1.82
C THR A 202 -22.99 -4.34 1.94
N LEU A 203 -21.64 -4.29 2.03
CA LEU A 203 -20.92 -3.01 2.01
C LEU A 203 -21.17 -2.23 0.71
N LEU A 204 -21.13 -2.91 -0.44
CA LEU A 204 -21.37 -2.27 -1.74
C LEU A 204 -22.81 -1.76 -1.86
N GLU A 205 -23.77 -2.52 -1.36
CA GLU A 205 -25.18 -2.13 -1.29
C GLU A 205 -25.38 -0.89 -0.39
N ARG A 206 -24.72 -0.84 0.78
CA ARG A 206 -24.80 0.35 1.68
C ARG A 206 -24.15 1.57 1.04
N ASN A 207 -23.02 1.41 0.34
CA ASN A 207 -22.40 2.50 -0.42
C ASN A 207 -23.35 3.00 -1.53
N ALA A 208 -24.01 2.10 -2.26
CA ALA A 208 -24.99 2.46 -3.28
C ALA A 208 -26.25 3.14 -2.70
N ALA A 209 -26.66 2.75 -1.48
CA ALA A 209 -27.73 3.40 -0.72
C ALA A 209 -27.31 4.76 -0.14
N GLY A 210 -26.09 5.19 -0.43
CA GLY A 210 -25.59 6.50 -0.08
C GLY A 210 -24.92 6.58 1.28
N TRP A 211 -24.50 5.50 1.91
CA TRP A 211 -23.63 5.54 3.09
C TRP A 211 -22.24 6.10 2.72
N LEU A 212 -21.40 6.40 3.73
CA LEU A 212 -20.08 6.95 3.50
C LEU A 212 -19.18 5.97 2.74
N ASN A 213 -18.39 6.49 1.81
CA ASN A 213 -17.43 5.70 1.04
C ASN A 213 -16.13 6.50 0.83
N GLY A 214 -15.04 5.81 0.53
CA GLY A 214 -13.75 6.43 0.24
C GLY A 214 -12.57 5.54 0.58
N HIS A 215 -11.40 6.16 0.68
CA HIS A 215 -10.12 5.51 0.92
C HIS A 215 -10.11 4.59 2.16
N THR A 216 -9.33 3.54 2.08
CA THR A 216 -9.01 2.62 3.19
C THR A 216 -7.49 2.41 3.19
N PRO A 217 -6.84 2.32 4.35
CA PRO A 217 -5.39 2.07 4.43
C PRO A 217 -5.04 0.65 3.96
N PHE A 218 -5.15 0.41 2.65
CA PHE A 218 -5.01 -0.93 2.05
C PHE A 218 -3.64 -1.53 2.30
N SER A 219 -2.58 -0.72 2.35
CA SER A 219 -1.23 -1.23 2.63
C SER A 219 -1.09 -1.82 4.04
N ALA A 220 -1.94 -1.42 5.01
CA ALA A 220 -2.01 -2.11 6.30
C ALA A 220 -2.61 -3.52 6.15
N ILE A 221 -3.64 -3.70 5.29
CA ILE A 221 -4.16 -5.03 4.97
C ILE A 221 -3.07 -5.88 4.29
N VAL A 222 -2.28 -5.29 3.37
CA VAL A 222 -1.12 -5.98 2.77
C VAL A 222 -0.11 -6.37 3.85
N ALA A 223 0.19 -5.49 4.82
CA ALA A 223 1.13 -5.77 5.90
C ALA A 223 0.70 -6.98 6.74
N PHE A 224 -0.50 -6.97 7.30
CA PHE A 224 -1.00 -8.07 8.13
C PHE A 224 -1.21 -9.37 7.34
N SER A 225 -1.70 -9.29 6.11
CA SER A 225 -1.87 -10.48 5.28
C SER A 225 -0.54 -11.06 4.78
N SER A 226 0.41 -10.24 4.36
CA SER A 226 1.74 -10.73 4.01
C SER A 226 2.47 -11.32 5.23
N TYR A 227 2.25 -10.77 6.43
CA TYR A 227 2.76 -11.35 7.67
C TYR A 227 2.19 -12.75 7.94
N LEU A 228 0.89 -12.96 7.74
CA LEU A 228 0.24 -14.27 7.82
C LEU A 228 0.93 -15.26 6.86
N PHE A 229 1.07 -14.89 5.59
CA PHE A 229 1.63 -15.83 4.60
C PHE A 229 3.14 -16.04 4.75
N ALA A 230 3.89 -15.04 5.21
CA ALA A 230 5.30 -15.24 5.55
C ALA A 230 5.46 -16.16 6.77
N PHE A 231 4.55 -16.05 7.76
CA PHE A 231 4.50 -16.98 8.89
C PHE A 231 4.24 -18.42 8.42
N LEU A 232 3.20 -18.63 7.60
CA LEU A 232 2.80 -19.96 7.11
C LEU A 232 3.83 -20.60 6.20
N THR A 233 4.56 -19.80 5.40
CA THR A 233 5.56 -20.28 4.45
C THR A 233 7.00 -20.26 4.98
N GLY A 234 7.20 -19.96 6.25
CA GLY A 234 8.50 -19.95 6.90
C GLY A 234 9.48 -18.91 6.35
N LYS A 235 8.97 -17.76 5.83
CA LYS A 235 9.84 -16.70 5.31
C LYS A 235 10.37 -15.83 6.45
N LYS A 236 11.67 -15.47 6.35
CA LYS A 236 12.35 -14.60 7.31
C LYS A 236 11.95 -13.14 7.09
N TYR A 237 11.82 -12.73 5.84
CA TYR A 237 11.61 -11.35 5.43
C TYR A 237 10.28 -11.15 4.71
N ILE A 238 9.70 -9.97 4.90
CA ILE A 238 8.64 -9.41 4.07
C ILE A 238 9.20 -8.13 3.46
N ALA A 239 9.54 -8.18 2.18
CA ALA A 239 10.23 -7.09 1.48
C ALA A 239 9.24 -6.29 0.62
N LEU A 240 8.72 -5.18 1.18
CA LEU A 240 7.85 -4.24 0.47
C LEU A 240 8.66 -3.40 -0.51
N SER A 241 7.96 -2.70 -1.40
CA SER A 241 8.55 -1.79 -2.40
C SER A 241 8.17 -0.34 -2.14
N ASN A 242 7.94 0.04 -0.86
CA ASN A 242 7.65 1.44 -0.55
C ASN A 242 8.93 2.27 -0.64
N GLU A 243 8.77 3.48 -1.11
CA GLU A 243 9.80 4.49 -1.36
C GLU A 243 9.83 5.58 -0.27
N SER A 244 10.86 6.41 -0.26
CA SER A 244 11.01 7.52 0.69
C SER A 244 9.87 8.53 0.58
N SER A 245 9.40 8.85 -0.62
CA SER A 245 8.34 9.84 -0.88
C SER A 245 6.98 9.50 -0.28
N ALA A 246 6.74 8.25 0.16
CA ALA A 246 5.51 7.85 0.85
C ALA A 246 5.28 8.57 2.18
N ASN A 247 6.29 9.27 2.71
CA ASN A 247 6.18 10.08 3.93
C ASN A 247 5.55 11.47 3.70
N GLU A 248 5.40 11.94 2.45
CA GLU A 248 4.91 13.28 2.15
C GLU A 248 3.38 13.40 2.31
N ALA A 249 2.92 14.48 2.98
CA ALA A 249 1.50 14.79 3.09
C ALA A 249 0.92 15.29 1.75
N ASN A 250 -0.36 14.95 1.47
CA ASN A 250 -1.04 15.41 0.25
C ASN A 250 -1.54 16.85 0.37
N ILE A 251 -1.95 17.28 1.56
CA ILE A 251 -2.51 18.61 1.81
C ILE A 251 -1.49 19.45 2.58
N GLY A 252 -1.09 20.57 1.99
CA GLY A 252 -0.11 21.48 2.58
C GLY A 252 -0.50 21.93 3.99
N GLY A 253 0.46 21.94 4.92
CA GLY A 253 0.24 22.36 6.30
C GLY A 253 -0.55 21.37 7.17
N THR A 254 -0.87 20.18 6.67
CA THR A 254 -1.60 19.13 7.40
C THR A 254 -0.79 17.84 7.50
N LYS A 255 -1.28 16.88 8.30
CA LYS A 255 -0.75 15.49 8.37
C LYS A 255 -1.51 14.51 7.49
N ILE A 256 -2.40 14.98 6.60
CA ILE A 256 -3.21 14.11 5.75
C ILE A 256 -2.31 13.50 4.68
N ASN A 257 -2.04 12.21 4.82
CA ASN A 257 -1.22 11.42 3.91
C ASN A 257 -2.04 10.22 3.40
N HIS A 258 -2.35 10.23 2.10
CA HIS A 258 -3.00 9.10 1.40
C HIS A 258 -2.21 7.80 1.58
N GLN A 259 -0.88 7.92 1.70
CA GLN A 259 0.05 6.80 1.80
C GLN A 259 0.47 6.47 3.23
N TYR A 260 -0.26 6.95 4.28
CA TYR A 260 0.14 6.72 5.67
C TYR A 260 0.57 5.28 5.95
N SER A 261 -0.22 4.29 5.50
CA SER A 261 0.12 2.87 5.70
C SER A 261 1.30 2.34 4.86
N LYS A 262 1.99 3.23 4.11
CA LYS A 262 3.28 2.98 3.45
C LYS A 262 4.41 3.81 4.06
N SER A 263 4.12 4.73 4.99
CA SER A 263 5.12 5.60 5.59
C SER A 263 6.11 4.84 6.48
N THR A 264 7.27 5.47 6.74
CA THR A 264 8.26 4.95 7.70
C THR A 264 7.68 4.89 9.11
N GLU A 265 6.80 5.84 9.48
CA GLU A 265 6.10 5.82 10.77
C GLU A 265 5.26 4.56 10.92
N PHE A 266 4.42 4.24 9.93
CA PHE A 266 3.62 3.00 9.96
C PHE A 266 4.52 1.75 9.97
N GLU A 267 5.57 1.73 9.17
CA GLU A 267 6.51 0.60 9.10
C GLU A 267 7.16 0.31 10.47
N ARG A 268 7.59 1.37 11.18
CA ARG A 268 8.12 1.27 12.55
C ARG A 268 7.05 0.76 13.52
N ASP A 269 5.89 1.39 13.53
CA ASP A 269 4.77 1.01 14.40
C ASP A 269 4.33 -0.44 14.18
N PHE A 270 4.31 -0.91 12.91
CA PHE A 270 3.92 -2.27 12.58
C PHE A 270 4.98 -3.30 13.03
N ARG A 271 6.27 -3.00 12.85
CA ARG A 271 7.38 -3.84 13.34
C ARG A 271 7.32 -3.99 14.86
N ASP A 272 7.11 -2.88 15.57
CA ASP A 272 6.99 -2.89 17.04
C ASP A 272 5.75 -3.68 17.49
N TYR A 273 4.63 -3.51 16.80
CA TYR A 273 3.42 -4.29 17.06
C TYR A 273 3.65 -5.80 16.88
N CYS A 274 4.28 -6.20 15.76
CA CYS A 274 4.57 -7.60 15.49
C CYS A 274 5.51 -8.19 16.56
N ALA A 275 6.60 -7.50 16.87
CA ALA A 275 7.56 -7.97 17.87
C ALA A 275 6.95 -8.12 19.27
N LYS A 276 6.01 -7.24 19.63
CA LYS A 276 5.40 -7.23 20.97
C LYS A 276 4.18 -8.11 21.10
N TYR A 277 3.37 -8.28 20.05
CA TYR A 277 2.04 -8.90 20.13
C TYR A 277 1.82 -10.10 19.21
N LEU A 278 2.68 -10.30 18.21
CA LEU A 278 2.60 -11.44 17.31
C LEU A 278 3.85 -12.32 17.46
N LEU A 279 4.86 -12.12 16.67
CA LEU A 279 6.16 -12.79 16.72
C LEU A 279 7.24 -11.81 16.26
N PRO A 280 8.50 -11.94 16.74
CA PRO A 280 9.58 -11.07 16.29
C PRO A 280 10.01 -11.32 14.83
N CYS A 281 9.62 -12.45 14.26
CA CYS A 281 9.89 -12.84 12.86
C CYS A 281 8.62 -13.46 12.26
N PRO A 282 8.22 -13.10 11.02
CA PRO A 282 8.97 -12.44 9.93
C PRO A 282 9.29 -10.96 10.18
N GLU A 283 10.43 -10.51 9.63
CA GLU A 283 10.81 -9.10 9.65
C GLU A 283 10.21 -8.36 8.45
N TYR A 284 9.44 -7.30 8.73
CA TYR A 284 8.79 -6.46 7.73
C TYR A 284 9.64 -5.22 7.45
N PHE A 285 9.91 -4.92 6.17
CA PHE A 285 10.64 -3.71 5.76
C PHE A 285 10.33 -3.33 4.31
N SER A 286 10.60 -2.07 3.98
CA SER A 286 10.48 -1.54 2.61
C SER A 286 11.85 -1.50 1.96
N MET A 287 12.09 -2.37 0.97
CA MET A 287 13.39 -2.52 0.27
C MET A 287 13.83 -1.22 -0.41
N LEU A 288 12.89 -0.44 -0.94
CA LEU A 288 13.18 0.77 -1.68
C LEU A 288 13.09 2.06 -0.83
N ARG A 289 12.85 1.95 0.48
CA ARG A 289 12.81 3.11 1.39
C ARG A 289 14.03 4.01 1.30
N PRO A 290 15.26 3.48 1.19
CA PRO A 290 16.44 4.32 1.05
C PRO A 290 16.49 5.17 -0.22
N TRP A 291 15.74 4.81 -1.27
CA TRP A 291 15.77 5.47 -2.57
C TRP A 291 14.62 6.44 -2.80
N SER A 292 14.91 7.47 -3.56
CA SER A 292 13.92 8.36 -4.16
C SER A 292 13.22 7.68 -5.34
N GLU A 293 12.03 8.17 -5.68
CA GLU A 293 11.29 7.76 -6.88
C GLU A 293 12.10 7.99 -8.17
N TRP A 294 12.95 9.04 -8.18
CA TRP A 294 13.89 9.28 -9.26
C TRP A 294 14.86 8.12 -9.48
N GLN A 295 15.52 7.65 -8.42
CA GLN A 295 16.45 6.52 -8.48
C GLN A 295 15.74 5.21 -8.85
N ILE A 296 14.53 5.00 -8.34
CA ILE A 296 13.70 3.84 -8.67
C ILE A 296 13.34 3.85 -10.16
N ALA A 297 12.90 4.99 -10.70
CA ALA A 297 12.60 5.12 -12.14
C ALA A 297 13.84 4.89 -13.00
N LYS A 298 14.99 5.47 -12.60
CA LYS A 298 16.29 5.29 -13.27
C LYS A 298 16.70 3.81 -13.28
N LYS A 299 16.50 3.10 -12.17
CA LYS A 299 16.79 1.67 -12.07
C LYS A 299 15.80 0.83 -12.89
N PHE A 300 14.51 1.15 -12.82
CA PHE A 300 13.46 0.42 -13.54
C PHE A 300 13.70 0.38 -15.05
N VAL A 301 14.09 1.50 -15.68
CA VAL A 301 14.30 1.54 -17.13
C VAL A 301 15.48 0.71 -17.60
N THR A 302 16.37 0.28 -16.70
CA THR A 302 17.43 -0.70 -17.02
C THR A 302 16.89 -2.12 -17.21
N TYR A 303 15.60 -2.36 -16.95
CA TYR A 303 14.92 -3.64 -17.13
C TYR A 303 13.87 -3.58 -18.25
N PRO A 304 14.27 -3.44 -19.52
CA PRO A 304 13.35 -3.17 -20.64
C PRO A 304 12.30 -4.25 -20.86
N LYS A 305 12.52 -5.47 -20.38
CA LYS A 305 11.57 -6.60 -20.46
C LYS A 305 10.24 -6.35 -19.74
N TYR A 306 10.16 -5.34 -18.85
CA TYR A 306 8.94 -5.00 -18.11
C TYR A 306 8.15 -3.83 -18.68
N LEU A 307 8.73 -3.05 -19.61
CA LEU A 307 8.12 -1.80 -20.09
C LEU A 307 6.72 -1.98 -20.70
N ASP A 308 6.44 -3.14 -21.30
CA ASP A 308 5.17 -3.41 -21.96
C ASP A 308 4.18 -4.16 -21.05
N ILE A 309 4.58 -4.55 -19.83
CA ILE A 309 3.76 -5.40 -18.95
C ILE A 309 3.51 -4.80 -17.57
N PHE A 310 4.32 -3.83 -17.13
CA PHE A 310 4.12 -3.20 -15.82
C PHE A 310 2.90 -2.27 -15.83
N GLN A 311 2.23 -2.17 -14.70
CA GLN A 311 1.09 -1.26 -14.53
C GLN A 311 0.88 -0.92 -13.06
N SER A 312 0.61 0.36 -12.79
CA SER A 312 0.25 0.85 -11.45
C SER A 312 -0.98 1.76 -11.43
N CYS A 313 -1.73 1.81 -12.54
CA CYS A 313 -2.95 2.59 -12.65
C CYS A 313 -4.12 1.90 -11.96
N ASN A 314 -4.67 2.50 -10.88
CA ASN A 314 -5.80 1.96 -10.14
C ASN A 314 -7.06 1.83 -11.00
N VAL A 315 -7.36 2.83 -11.84
CA VAL A 315 -8.55 2.86 -12.72
C VAL A 315 -8.49 1.75 -13.75
N GLY A 316 -7.35 1.58 -14.40
CA GLY A 316 -7.13 0.56 -15.44
C GLY A 316 -6.81 -0.84 -14.90
N SER A 317 -6.71 -1.03 -13.59
CA SER A 317 -6.29 -2.29 -12.99
C SER A 317 -7.23 -3.47 -13.26
N LYS A 318 -8.50 -3.22 -13.59
CA LYS A 318 -9.48 -4.26 -13.93
C LYS A 318 -9.35 -4.76 -15.37
N THR A 319 -8.81 -3.94 -16.26
CA THR A 319 -8.66 -4.20 -17.70
C THR A 319 -7.21 -4.42 -18.12
N ASP A 320 -6.28 -4.39 -17.15
CA ASP A 320 -4.85 -4.49 -17.38
C ASP A 320 -4.31 -3.47 -18.40
N THR A 321 -4.78 -2.23 -18.30
CA THR A 321 -4.39 -1.13 -19.19
C THR A 321 -4.13 0.15 -18.40
N TRP A 322 -3.22 0.98 -18.90
CA TRP A 322 -3.12 2.36 -18.42
C TRP A 322 -4.37 3.12 -18.84
N CYS A 323 -5.08 3.76 -17.90
CA CYS A 323 -6.30 4.50 -18.25
C CYS A 323 -6.04 5.78 -19.07
N GLY A 324 -4.79 6.28 -19.05
CA GLY A 324 -4.38 7.47 -19.78
C GLY A 324 -5.06 8.78 -19.33
N LYS A 325 -5.67 8.83 -18.11
CA LYS A 325 -6.48 9.97 -17.66
C LYS A 325 -6.26 10.37 -16.20
N CYS A 326 -5.67 9.52 -15.37
CA CYS A 326 -5.51 9.81 -13.93
C CYS A 326 -4.14 10.40 -13.62
N ALA A 327 -4.01 11.00 -12.43
CA ALA A 327 -2.76 11.56 -11.95
C ALA A 327 -1.63 10.53 -11.87
N LYS A 328 -1.93 9.27 -11.55
CA LYS A 328 -0.91 8.20 -11.53
C LYS A 328 -0.34 7.91 -12.92
N CYS A 329 -1.18 7.91 -13.96
CA CYS A 329 -0.70 7.76 -15.35
C CYS A 329 0.23 8.90 -15.74
N LEU A 330 -0.19 10.15 -15.52
CA LEU A 330 0.62 11.33 -15.83
C LEU A 330 1.94 11.34 -15.02
N TYR A 331 1.87 11.03 -13.73
CA TYR A 331 3.04 10.94 -12.88
C TYR A 331 4.07 9.93 -13.40
N VAL A 332 3.65 8.68 -13.67
CA VAL A 332 4.58 7.66 -14.17
C VAL A 332 5.10 8.01 -15.55
N TYR A 333 4.27 8.61 -16.42
CA TYR A 333 4.69 9.15 -17.70
C TYR A 333 5.83 10.18 -17.54
N ILE A 334 5.66 11.18 -16.64
CA ILE A 334 6.68 12.21 -16.36
C ILE A 334 7.99 11.57 -15.88
N MET A 335 7.91 10.67 -14.91
CA MET A 335 9.10 10.02 -14.35
C MET A 335 9.88 9.25 -15.44
N LEU A 336 9.18 8.54 -16.31
CA LEU A 336 9.81 7.78 -17.40
C LEU A 336 10.27 8.65 -18.58
N ALA A 337 9.65 9.83 -18.79
CA ALA A 337 10.04 10.76 -19.85
C ALA A 337 11.47 11.30 -19.69
N ALA A 338 12.00 11.24 -18.46
CA ALA A 338 13.41 11.56 -18.20
C ALA A 338 14.40 10.54 -18.81
N PHE A 339 13.94 9.34 -19.14
CA PHE A 339 14.79 8.20 -19.54
C PHE A 339 14.43 7.59 -20.89
N LEU A 340 13.14 7.64 -21.28
CA LEU A 340 12.62 7.03 -22.49
C LEU A 340 12.32 8.08 -23.56
N ASP A 341 12.33 7.66 -24.82
CA ASP A 341 11.88 8.45 -25.95
C ASP A 341 10.34 8.50 -26.05
N ASP A 342 9.83 9.50 -26.78
CA ASP A 342 8.38 9.75 -26.87
C ASP A 342 7.64 8.61 -27.56
N GLU A 343 8.25 7.92 -28.52
CA GLU A 343 7.65 6.76 -29.19
C GLU A 343 7.35 5.63 -28.20
N LYS A 344 8.31 5.31 -27.31
CA LYS A 344 8.11 4.31 -26.26
C LYS A 344 7.05 4.73 -25.25
N LEU A 345 7.06 5.99 -24.82
CA LEU A 345 6.07 6.52 -23.89
C LEU A 345 4.66 6.43 -24.47
N ILE A 346 4.46 6.86 -25.73
CA ILE A 346 3.16 6.76 -26.41
C ILE A 346 2.72 5.32 -26.56
N ARG A 347 3.64 4.39 -26.83
CA ARG A 347 3.31 2.95 -26.88
C ARG A 347 2.82 2.42 -25.55
N ILE A 348 3.44 2.81 -24.43
CA ILE A 348 3.08 2.37 -23.07
C ILE A 348 1.74 2.99 -22.63
N PHE A 349 1.56 4.30 -22.80
CA PHE A 349 0.44 5.06 -22.23
C PHE A 349 -0.69 5.37 -23.21
N GLY A 350 -0.49 5.11 -24.51
CA GLY A 350 -1.48 5.30 -25.56
C GLY A 350 -1.56 6.71 -26.13
N SER A 351 -0.86 7.69 -25.54
CA SER A 351 -0.87 9.09 -26.02
C SER A 351 0.34 9.88 -25.49
N ASP A 352 0.65 11.02 -26.13
CA ASP A 352 1.59 12.00 -25.59
C ASP A 352 0.89 12.85 -24.52
N MET A 353 1.01 12.43 -23.26
CA MET A 353 0.33 13.06 -22.13
C MET A 353 0.89 14.46 -21.81
N LEU A 354 2.17 14.74 -22.09
CA LEU A 354 2.78 16.05 -21.88
C LEU A 354 2.40 17.08 -22.97
N ASN A 355 1.86 16.63 -24.08
CA ASN A 355 1.38 17.51 -25.16
C ASN A 355 -0.15 17.72 -25.13
N ASN A 356 -0.86 17.11 -24.18
CA ASN A 356 -2.32 17.22 -24.05
C ASN A 356 -2.70 18.29 -23.00
N PRO A 357 -3.37 19.41 -23.40
CA PRO A 357 -3.76 20.47 -22.48
C PRO A 357 -4.78 20.03 -21.40
N ASP A 358 -5.54 18.95 -21.62
CA ASP A 358 -6.51 18.43 -20.65
C ASP A 358 -5.86 17.97 -19.34
N PHE A 359 -4.55 17.75 -19.35
CA PHE A 359 -3.78 17.39 -18.15
C PHE A 359 -3.31 18.60 -17.33
N THR A 360 -3.57 19.83 -17.72
CA THR A 360 -3.03 21.04 -17.06
C THR A 360 -3.30 21.05 -15.56
N ASP A 361 -4.53 20.79 -15.12
CA ASP A 361 -4.87 20.80 -13.69
C ASP A 361 -4.16 19.69 -12.90
N LEU A 362 -4.12 18.47 -13.46
CA LEU A 362 -3.39 17.37 -12.84
C LEU A 362 -1.88 17.61 -12.80
N PHE A 363 -1.33 18.20 -13.86
CA PHE A 363 0.07 18.58 -13.95
C PHE A 363 0.41 19.63 -12.87
N ASN A 364 -0.42 20.66 -12.73
CA ASN A 364 -0.23 21.70 -11.72
C ASN A 364 -0.27 21.11 -10.30
N GLY A 365 -1.21 20.22 -10.00
CA GLY A 365 -1.30 19.53 -8.70
C GLY A 365 -0.08 18.64 -8.39
N LEU A 366 0.55 18.06 -9.42
CA LEU A 366 1.75 17.26 -9.27
C LEU A 366 3.02 18.10 -9.07
N VAL A 367 3.09 19.28 -9.71
CA VAL A 367 4.35 20.04 -9.86
C VAL A 367 4.46 21.20 -8.88
N PHE A 368 3.36 21.94 -8.60
CA PHE A 368 3.39 23.21 -7.88
C PHE A 368 2.81 23.11 -6.47
N ALA A 369 3.44 23.81 -5.52
CA ALA A 369 3.07 23.78 -4.10
C ALA A 369 1.73 24.50 -3.80
N ASP A 370 1.34 25.46 -4.63
CA ASP A 370 0.09 26.22 -4.49
C ASP A 370 -1.17 25.42 -4.82
N PHE A 371 -0.99 24.20 -5.35
CA PHE A 371 -2.08 23.27 -5.68
C PHE A 371 -2.07 22.07 -4.75
N ASP A 372 -3.26 21.55 -4.44
CA ASP A 372 -3.38 20.30 -3.70
C ASP A 372 -2.78 19.14 -4.49
N LYS A 373 -1.95 18.34 -3.83
CA LYS A 373 -1.36 17.15 -4.42
C LYS A 373 -2.44 16.09 -4.60
N PRO A 374 -2.53 15.44 -5.78
CA PRO A 374 -3.53 14.38 -5.99
C PRO A 374 -3.44 13.28 -4.93
N PHE A 375 -4.60 12.77 -4.49
CA PHE A 375 -4.67 11.59 -3.61
C PHE A 375 -4.40 10.30 -4.38
N GLU A 376 -3.15 10.15 -4.79
CA GLU A 376 -2.60 8.99 -5.50
C GLU A 376 -1.18 8.72 -4.98
N CYS A 377 -0.69 7.50 -5.18
CA CYS A 377 0.71 7.18 -4.89
C CYS A 377 1.61 7.82 -5.96
N VAL A 378 2.05 9.03 -5.73
CA VAL A 378 2.92 9.83 -6.60
C VAL A 378 4.10 10.37 -5.78
N GLY A 379 5.26 10.51 -6.38
CA GLY A 379 6.48 11.00 -5.75
C GLY A 379 6.39 12.43 -5.21
N THR A 380 7.47 12.94 -4.67
CA THR A 380 7.58 14.33 -4.23
C THR A 380 7.58 15.29 -5.42
N ARG A 381 7.23 16.56 -5.16
CA ARG A 381 7.34 17.59 -6.21
C ARG A 381 8.75 17.77 -6.72
N ALA A 382 9.76 17.71 -5.84
CA ALA A 382 11.16 17.81 -6.22
C ALA A 382 11.58 16.72 -7.22
N GLU A 383 11.15 15.46 -6.98
CA GLU A 383 11.40 14.35 -7.89
C GLU A 383 10.75 14.55 -9.26
N ILE A 384 9.51 15.05 -9.27
CA ILE A 384 8.77 15.33 -10.51
C ILE A 384 9.41 16.49 -11.27
N GLN A 385 9.82 17.56 -10.59
CA GLN A 385 10.51 18.71 -11.19
C GLN A 385 11.85 18.29 -11.80
N LEU A 386 12.63 17.46 -11.11
CA LEU A 386 13.86 16.89 -11.64
C LEU A 386 13.59 16.04 -12.90
N ALA A 387 12.57 15.18 -12.87
CA ALA A 387 12.21 14.37 -14.01
C ALA A 387 11.79 15.22 -15.23
N LEU A 388 11.02 16.29 -15.03
CA LEU A 388 10.65 17.24 -16.08
C LEU A 388 11.87 17.94 -16.68
N TYR A 389 12.76 18.45 -15.82
CA TYR A 389 13.99 19.09 -16.28
C TYR A 389 14.85 18.14 -17.11
N ARG A 390 15.08 16.92 -16.65
CA ARG A 390 15.83 15.90 -17.38
C ARG A 390 15.13 15.48 -18.68
N ALA A 391 13.80 15.38 -18.66
CA ALA A 391 13.01 15.11 -19.86
C ALA A 391 13.17 16.20 -20.93
N ALA A 392 13.21 17.47 -20.51
CA ALA A 392 13.42 18.60 -21.43
C ALA A 392 14.80 18.57 -22.09
N LYS A 393 15.86 18.25 -21.34
CA LYS A 393 17.24 18.16 -21.86
C LYS A 393 17.44 17.06 -22.92
N ARG A 394 16.54 16.12 -23.01
CA ARG A 394 16.60 15.00 -23.98
C ARG A 394 15.82 15.28 -25.27
N ARG A 395 15.08 16.40 -25.36
CA ARG A 395 14.18 16.70 -26.48
C ARG A 395 14.60 17.95 -27.21
N GLU A 396 14.61 17.88 -28.55
CA GLU A 396 14.81 19.05 -29.40
C GLU A 396 13.55 19.93 -29.45
N LYS A 397 12.36 19.29 -29.45
CA LYS A 397 11.07 19.96 -29.43
C LYS A 397 10.30 19.57 -28.14
N LEU A 398 9.97 20.55 -27.31
CA LEU A 398 9.29 20.34 -26.07
C LEU A 398 7.77 20.20 -26.28
N PRO A 399 7.12 19.17 -25.68
CA PRO A 399 5.67 19.09 -25.56
C PRO A 399 5.10 20.29 -24.78
N LEU A 400 3.81 20.59 -24.96
CA LEU A 400 3.15 21.80 -24.46
C LEU A 400 3.37 22.05 -22.96
N LEU A 401 3.04 21.07 -22.11
CA LEU A 401 3.12 21.24 -20.64
C LEU A 401 4.57 21.33 -20.17
N LEU A 402 5.46 20.57 -20.77
CA LEU A 402 6.88 20.61 -20.47
C LEU A 402 7.52 21.95 -20.89
N LYS A 403 7.13 22.48 -22.06
CA LYS A 403 7.58 23.78 -22.54
C LYS A 403 7.16 24.89 -21.57
N ASN A 404 5.88 24.94 -21.23
CA ASN A 404 5.33 25.94 -20.29
C ASN A 404 6.04 25.89 -18.93
N TYR A 405 6.37 24.69 -18.44
CA TYR A 405 7.08 24.51 -17.17
C TYR A 405 8.51 25.07 -17.27
N ILE A 406 9.30 24.67 -18.27
CA ILE A 406 10.71 25.08 -18.41
C ILE A 406 10.86 26.59 -18.68
N GLU A 407 9.92 27.22 -19.39
CA GLU A 407 9.92 28.68 -19.61
C GLU A 407 9.79 29.45 -18.27
N GLN A 408 9.09 28.89 -17.28
CA GLN A 408 8.89 29.50 -15.98
C GLN A 408 9.94 29.06 -14.94
N HIS A 409 10.52 27.87 -15.12
CA HIS A 409 11.48 27.24 -14.20
C HIS A 409 12.69 26.71 -14.98
N PRO A 410 13.57 27.62 -15.48
CA PRO A 410 14.72 27.25 -16.33
C PRO A 410 15.87 26.61 -15.56
N ASP A 411 15.93 26.82 -14.22
CA ASP A 411 17.03 26.37 -13.39
C ASP A 411 16.97 24.85 -13.15
N GLU A 412 18.15 24.24 -13.02
CA GLU A 412 18.25 22.83 -12.70
C GLU A 412 17.84 22.57 -11.25
N PRO A 413 16.85 21.68 -11.02
CA PRO A 413 16.48 21.26 -9.66
C PRO A 413 17.61 20.49 -8.98
N GLU A 414 17.48 20.31 -7.67
CA GLU A 414 18.38 19.48 -6.88
C GLU A 414 18.56 18.09 -7.48
N ASN A 415 19.81 17.63 -7.56
CA ASN A 415 20.12 16.28 -8.05
C ASN A 415 19.86 15.24 -6.96
N LEU A 416 19.08 14.22 -7.30
CA LEU A 416 18.70 13.12 -6.40
C LEU A 416 19.42 11.79 -6.73
N ASP A 417 20.46 11.82 -7.56
CA ASP A 417 21.18 10.60 -7.95
C ASP A 417 21.87 9.91 -6.74
N ASP A 418 22.35 10.69 -5.77
CA ASP A 418 23.04 10.22 -4.58
C ASP A 418 22.15 10.25 -3.32
N PHE A 419 20.84 10.47 -3.49
CA PHE A 419 19.89 10.45 -2.37
C PHE A 419 19.91 9.11 -1.65
N PHE A 420 19.89 9.13 -0.32
CA PHE A 420 19.76 7.94 0.51
C PHE A 420 19.07 8.28 1.83
N ASP A 421 17.87 7.74 2.03
CA ASP A 421 17.17 7.89 3.30
C ASP A 421 17.71 6.87 4.33
N ASN A 422 18.33 7.39 5.38
CA ASN A 422 18.88 6.57 6.47
C ASN A 422 17.80 6.11 7.47
N ASP A 423 16.59 6.69 7.45
CA ASP A 423 15.47 6.22 8.27
C ASP A 423 14.74 5.06 7.57
N ASN A 424 15.38 3.89 7.58
CA ASN A 424 14.89 2.69 6.95
C ASN A 424 15.16 1.45 7.81
N PHE A 425 14.52 0.33 7.47
CA PHE A 425 14.64 -0.96 8.16
C PHE A 425 15.17 -2.07 7.25
N VAL A 426 15.86 -1.71 6.17
CA VAL A 426 16.48 -2.69 5.28
C VAL A 426 17.54 -3.47 6.04
N PRO A 427 17.49 -4.81 6.07
CA PRO A 427 18.51 -5.62 6.71
C PRO A 427 19.92 -5.32 6.18
N ALA A 428 20.92 -5.28 7.06
CA ALA A 428 22.31 -4.93 6.70
C ALA A 428 22.84 -5.75 5.53
N GLU A 429 22.51 -7.04 5.46
CA GLU A 429 22.91 -7.96 4.39
C GLU A 429 22.34 -7.60 3.00
N LEU A 430 21.28 -6.76 2.94
CA LEU A 430 20.64 -6.31 1.70
C LEU A 430 21.04 -4.89 1.27
N LEU A 431 21.66 -4.10 2.15
CA LEU A 431 22.10 -2.74 1.84
C LEU A 431 23.07 -2.66 0.63
N PRO A 432 24.01 -3.61 0.43
CA PRO A 432 24.88 -3.61 -0.75
C PRO A 432 24.12 -3.64 -2.09
N LEU A 433 22.90 -4.20 -2.13
CA LEU A 433 22.06 -4.20 -3.33
C LEU A 433 21.57 -2.79 -3.71
N LEU A 434 21.59 -1.88 -2.75
CA LEU A 434 21.20 -0.48 -2.91
C LEU A 434 22.42 0.45 -3.10
N GLY A 435 23.62 -0.11 -3.26
CA GLY A 435 24.86 0.66 -3.47
C GLY A 435 25.45 1.26 -2.18
N LYS A 436 25.15 0.67 -1.03
CA LYS A 436 25.76 1.00 0.27
C LYS A 436 26.49 -0.23 0.81
N ASP A 437 27.74 -0.01 1.24
CA ASP A 437 28.59 -1.01 1.91
C ASP A 437 28.26 -1.09 3.41
#